data_db19dc56f270e9a03d705014cbd07118
#
_entry.id   db19dc56f270e9a03d705014cbd07118
#
_cell.length_a   1.000
_cell.length_b   1.000
_cell.length_c   1.000
_cell.angle_alpha   90.00
_cell.angle_beta   90.00
_cell.angle_gamma   90.00
#
_symmetry.space_group_name_H-M   'P 1'
#
loop_
_entity.id
_entity.type
_entity.pdbx_description
1 polymer ?
#
loop_
_entity_poly.entity_id
_entity_poly.type
_entity_poly.pdbx_seq_one_letter_code
_entity_poly.pdbx_strand_id
1 'polypeptide(L)'
;MESKIACVTGASGLIGKEMVKELIAQGKEVRVLSRKPLEPQQGIRLFQGDLLNVKILKAFLFEADHLFHCAGEIQRQEKMKSTNVDGTKCLFGVARKTHLKYFCHISSAGVVGKTDQKWVTEETVCNPQNEYERTKYEAEKIVSQK
;
A
#
# COMPACT_ATOMS: atom_id res chain seq x y z
N MET A 1 -22.21 15.46 -6.71
CA MET A 1 -20.99 15.29 -5.87
C MET A 1 -19.95 14.59 -6.70
N GLU A 2 -18.77 15.16 -6.86
CA GLU A 2 -17.67 14.48 -7.55
C GLU A 2 -17.33 13.18 -6.83
N SER A 3 -17.45 12.07 -7.56
CA SER A 3 -16.99 10.76 -7.06
C SER A 3 -15.48 10.83 -6.87
N LYS A 4 -15.02 10.74 -5.63
CA LYS A 4 -13.58 10.73 -5.34
C LYS A 4 -13.00 9.36 -5.68
N ILE A 5 -11.93 9.36 -6.45
CA ILE A 5 -11.24 8.14 -6.89
C ILE A 5 -10.30 7.67 -5.79
N ALA A 6 -10.51 6.44 -5.31
CA ALA A 6 -9.67 5.79 -4.32
C ALA A 6 -8.96 4.57 -4.93
N CYS A 7 -7.65 4.57 -4.87
CA CYS A 7 -6.79 3.49 -5.35
C CYS A 7 -6.35 2.59 -4.19
N VAL A 8 -6.46 1.28 -4.36
CA VAL A 8 -6.08 0.28 -3.35
C VAL A 8 -5.13 -0.74 -3.96
N THR A 9 -3.98 -0.94 -3.34
CA THR A 9 -3.09 -2.07 -3.63
C THR A 9 -3.26 -3.14 -2.57
N GLY A 10 -3.04 -4.41 -2.91
CA GLY A 10 -3.23 -5.51 -1.96
C GLY A 10 -4.69 -5.79 -1.58
N ALA A 11 -5.63 -5.48 -2.48
CA ALA A 11 -7.07 -5.62 -2.26
C ALA A 11 -7.55 -7.06 -2.00
N SER A 12 -6.76 -8.08 -2.35
CA SER A 12 -7.05 -9.48 -2.03
C SER A 12 -6.62 -9.91 -0.63
N GLY A 13 -5.83 -9.07 0.06
CA GLY A 13 -5.41 -9.31 1.44
C GLY A 13 -6.48 -8.95 2.45
N LEU A 14 -6.25 -9.32 3.72
CA LEU A 14 -7.19 -9.10 4.82
C LEU A 14 -7.60 -7.62 4.96
N ILE A 15 -6.63 -6.72 5.05
CA ILE A 15 -6.88 -5.28 5.23
C ILE A 15 -7.43 -4.67 3.95
N GLY A 16 -6.78 -4.94 2.80
CA GLY A 16 -7.16 -4.34 1.52
C GLY A 16 -8.58 -4.68 1.10
N LYS A 17 -9.03 -5.91 1.37
CA LYS A 17 -10.40 -6.35 1.07
C LYS A 17 -11.46 -5.55 1.85
N GLU A 18 -11.24 -5.34 3.14
CA GLU A 18 -12.16 -4.56 3.96
C GLU A 18 -12.10 -3.06 3.60
N MET A 19 -10.90 -2.54 3.26
CA MET A 19 -10.74 -1.18 2.74
C MET A 19 -11.56 -0.95 1.47
N VAL A 20 -11.52 -1.88 0.51
CA VAL A 20 -12.30 -1.80 -0.73
C VAL A 20 -13.80 -1.76 -0.44
N LYS A 21 -14.29 -2.62 0.45
CA LYS A 21 -15.72 -2.65 0.83
C LYS A 21 -16.16 -1.31 1.42
N GLU A 22 -15.38 -0.78 2.35
CA GLU A 22 -15.70 0.49 3.01
C GLU A 22 -15.72 1.66 2.02
N LEU A 23 -14.74 1.73 1.12
CA LEU A 23 -14.66 2.77 0.10
C LEU A 23 -15.85 2.73 -0.88
N ILE A 24 -16.30 1.54 -1.27
CA ILE A 24 -17.51 1.36 -2.10
C ILE A 24 -18.76 1.81 -1.33
N ALA A 25 -18.88 1.43 -0.05
CA ALA A 25 -20.00 1.83 0.80
C ALA A 25 -20.07 3.36 0.96
N GLN A 26 -18.92 4.05 0.91
CA GLN A 26 -18.84 5.51 0.90
C GLN A 26 -19.12 6.16 -0.47
N GLY A 27 -19.49 5.37 -1.47
CA GLY A 27 -19.80 5.87 -2.83
C GLY A 27 -18.60 6.33 -3.64
N LYS A 28 -17.38 5.85 -3.34
CA LYS A 28 -16.16 6.16 -4.10
C LYS A 28 -16.03 5.29 -5.34
N GLU A 29 -15.43 5.84 -6.40
CA GLU A 29 -14.89 5.01 -7.47
C GLU A 29 -13.63 4.32 -6.95
N VAL A 30 -13.64 2.99 -6.86
CA VAL A 30 -12.51 2.22 -6.35
C VAL A 30 -11.71 1.60 -7.49
N ARG A 31 -10.41 1.88 -7.50
CA ARG A 31 -9.45 1.24 -8.39
C ARG A 31 -8.60 0.26 -7.61
N VAL A 32 -8.40 -0.90 -8.17
CA VAL A 32 -7.62 -1.98 -7.55
C VAL A 32 -6.46 -2.37 -8.47
N LEU A 33 -5.25 -2.40 -7.91
CA LEU A 33 -4.09 -2.99 -8.58
C LEU A 33 -3.90 -4.43 -8.12
N SER A 34 -3.92 -5.37 -9.07
CA SER A 34 -3.73 -6.80 -8.79
C SER A 34 -2.87 -7.47 -9.86
N ARG A 35 -1.99 -8.38 -9.45
CA ARG A 35 -1.20 -9.21 -10.37
C ARG A 35 -2.04 -10.27 -11.07
N LYS A 36 -3.11 -10.71 -10.41
CA LYS A 36 -4.04 -11.72 -10.92
C LYS A 36 -5.33 -11.06 -11.39
N PRO A 37 -6.01 -11.63 -12.38
CA PRO A 37 -7.37 -11.22 -12.69
C PRO A 37 -8.24 -11.40 -11.44
N LEU A 38 -9.19 -10.50 -11.27
CA LEU A 38 -10.24 -10.59 -10.23
C LEU A 38 -11.58 -10.68 -10.93
N GLU A 39 -12.53 -11.33 -10.28
CA GLU A 39 -13.91 -11.34 -10.77
C GLU A 39 -14.43 -9.90 -10.83
N PRO A 40 -15.13 -9.54 -11.92
CA PRO A 40 -15.74 -8.23 -12.04
C PRO A 40 -16.68 -7.94 -10.87
N GLN A 41 -16.51 -6.80 -10.24
CA GLN A 41 -17.38 -6.33 -9.16
C GLN A 41 -17.83 -4.91 -9.44
N GLN A 42 -19.11 -4.63 -9.18
CA GLN A 42 -19.65 -3.30 -9.33
C GLN A 42 -18.91 -2.29 -8.43
N GLY A 43 -18.58 -1.15 -8.98
CA GLY A 43 -17.85 -0.10 -8.26
C GLY A 43 -16.33 -0.29 -8.22
N ILE A 44 -15.79 -1.37 -8.81
CA ILE A 44 -14.36 -1.64 -8.88
C ILE A 44 -13.86 -1.58 -10.32
N ARG A 45 -12.79 -0.81 -10.52
CA ARG A 45 -12.00 -0.83 -11.76
C ARG A 45 -10.67 -1.54 -11.52
N LEU A 46 -10.47 -2.68 -12.17
CA LEU A 46 -9.25 -3.45 -12.06
C LEU A 46 -8.15 -2.91 -12.97
N PHE A 47 -6.96 -2.75 -12.41
CA PHE A 47 -5.70 -2.54 -13.12
C PHE A 47 -4.84 -3.79 -12.90
N GLN A 48 -4.68 -4.58 -13.95
CA GLN A 48 -3.87 -5.79 -13.85
C GLN A 48 -2.40 -5.46 -14.06
N GLY A 49 -1.59 -5.67 -13.04
CA GLY A 49 -0.16 -5.39 -13.09
C GLY A 49 0.53 -5.56 -11.75
N ASP A 50 1.82 -5.27 -11.77
CA ASP A 50 2.73 -5.35 -10.62
C ASP A 50 3.15 -3.95 -10.14
N LEU A 51 3.52 -3.85 -8.87
CA LEU A 51 4.02 -2.61 -8.26
C LEU A 51 5.30 -2.06 -8.91
N LEU A 52 6.02 -2.88 -9.66
CA LEU A 52 7.22 -2.47 -10.39
C LEU A 52 6.91 -1.95 -11.81
N ASN A 53 5.67 -2.07 -12.27
CA ASN A 53 5.28 -1.60 -13.60
C ASN A 53 4.84 -0.14 -13.58
N VAL A 54 5.78 0.77 -13.82
CA VAL A 54 5.56 2.23 -13.80
C VAL A 54 4.43 2.66 -14.76
N LYS A 55 4.29 2.02 -15.93
CA LYS A 55 3.24 2.38 -16.90
C LYS A 55 1.85 2.09 -16.32
N ILE A 56 1.67 0.93 -15.70
CA ILE A 56 0.41 0.57 -15.05
C ILE A 56 0.15 1.47 -13.85
N LEU A 57 1.16 1.76 -13.03
CA LEU A 57 1.03 2.65 -11.87
C LEU A 57 0.59 4.06 -12.27
N LYS A 58 1.12 4.61 -13.36
CA LYS A 58 0.68 5.91 -13.90
C LYS A 58 -0.79 5.90 -14.29
N ALA A 59 -1.25 4.85 -14.98
CA ALA A 59 -2.66 4.72 -15.36
C ALA A 59 -3.57 4.49 -14.13
N PHE A 60 -3.13 3.68 -13.18
CA PHE A 60 -3.82 3.38 -11.93
C PHE A 60 -4.05 4.63 -11.08
N LEU A 61 -3.04 5.51 -10.98
CA LEU A 61 -3.08 6.73 -10.16
C LEU A 61 -3.53 7.99 -10.92
N PHE A 62 -3.85 7.87 -12.22
CA PHE A 62 -4.29 9.01 -13.01
C PHE A 62 -5.56 9.64 -12.42
N GLU A 63 -5.52 10.93 -12.04
CA GLU A 63 -6.61 11.67 -11.39
C GLU A 63 -7.13 11.04 -10.08
N ALA A 64 -6.34 10.20 -9.43
CA ALA A 64 -6.72 9.63 -8.13
C ALA A 64 -6.64 10.69 -7.02
N ASP A 65 -7.61 10.64 -6.09
CA ASP A 65 -7.62 11.48 -4.88
C ASP A 65 -6.93 10.80 -3.71
N HIS A 66 -7.12 9.49 -3.55
CA HIS A 66 -6.66 8.72 -2.41
C HIS A 66 -5.90 7.47 -2.85
N LEU A 67 -4.84 7.14 -2.15
CA LEU A 67 -4.10 5.88 -2.33
C LEU A 67 -3.94 5.17 -1.00
N PHE A 68 -4.41 3.92 -0.93
CA PHE A 68 -4.25 3.01 0.18
C PHE A 68 -3.31 1.87 -0.23
N HIS A 69 -2.10 1.90 0.27
CA HIS A 69 -1.08 0.90 -0.04
C HIS A 69 -1.08 -0.22 1.00
N CYS A 70 -1.91 -1.25 0.75
CA CYS A 70 -2.07 -2.42 1.62
C CYS A 70 -1.27 -3.64 1.12
N ALA A 71 -0.66 -3.56 -0.06
CA ALA A 71 0.13 -4.66 -0.59
C ALA A 71 1.39 -4.90 0.25
N GLY A 72 1.66 -6.16 0.53
CA GLY A 72 2.87 -6.60 1.23
C GLY A 72 3.05 -8.11 1.09
N GLU A 73 4.29 -8.58 1.11
CA GLU A 73 4.64 -9.99 1.16
C GLU A 73 5.05 -10.35 2.59
N ILE A 74 4.41 -11.36 3.17
CA ILE A 74 4.60 -11.77 4.56
C ILE A 74 5.11 -13.20 4.73
N GLN A 75 5.10 -14.01 3.67
CA GLN A 75 5.41 -15.43 3.73
C GLN A 75 6.69 -15.79 2.97
N ARG A 76 6.85 -15.25 1.76
CA ARG A 76 7.95 -15.60 0.88
C ARG A 76 9.11 -14.63 1.07
N GLN A 77 10.07 -15.01 1.90
CA GLN A 77 11.20 -14.18 2.28
C GLN A 77 11.96 -13.64 1.06
N GLU A 78 12.17 -14.47 0.04
CA GLU A 78 12.85 -14.10 -1.21
C GLU A 78 12.13 -13.01 -2.02
N LYS A 79 10.84 -12.76 -1.74
CA LYS A 79 10.02 -11.74 -2.39
C LYS A 79 9.73 -10.52 -1.53
N MET A 80 10.08 -10.57 -0.25
CA MET A 80 9.77 -9.47 0.68
C MET A 80 10.43 -8.17 0.24
N LYS A 81 11.70 -8.18 -0.10
CA LYS A 81 12.39 -6.97 -0.56
C LYS A 81 11.77 -6.40 -1.82
N SER A 82 11.58 -7.22 -2.84
CA SER A 82 11.02 -6.76 -4.13
C SER A 82 9.59 -6.23 -3.99
N THR A 83 8.76 -6.82 -3.13
CA THR A 83 7.38 -6.37 -2.93
C THR A 83 7.30 -5.21 -1.94
N ASN A 84 7.87 -5.37 -0.74
CA ASN A 84 7.68 -4.42 0.36
C ASN A 84 8.53 -3.16 0.20
N VAL A 85 9.74 -3.27 -0.35
CA VAL A 85 10.66 -2.14 -0.51
C VAL A 85 10.61 -1.57 -1.92
N ASP A 86 11.01 -2.37 -2.92
CA ASP A 86 11.16 -1.89 -4.29
C ASP A 86 9.79 -1.51 -4.88
N GLY A 87 8.75 -2.33 -4.63
CA GLY A 87 7.37 -2.03 -5.03
C GLY A 87 6.83 -0.75 -4.39
N THR A 88 7.05 -0.56 -3.07
CA THR A 88 6.66 0.66 -2.36
C THR A 88 7.41 1.88 -2.91
N LYS A 89 8.72 1.76 -3.15
CA LYS A 89 9.53 2.82 -3.74
C LYS A 89 9.02 3.23 -5.13
N CYS A 90 8.71 2.26 -5.96
CA CYS A 90 8.18 2.50 -7.31
C CYS A 90 6.81 3.18 -7.26
N LEU A 91 5.88 2.65 -6.45
CA LEU A 91 4.54 3.22 -6.27
C LEU A 91 4.62 4.66 -5.72
N PHE A 92 5.38 4.87 -4.66
CA PHE A 92 5.54 6.20 -4.04
C PHE A 92 6.20 7.20 -4.98
N GLY A 93 7.19 6.76 -5.76
CA GLY A 93 7.84 7.58 -6.79
C GLY A 93 6.89 8.05 -7.89
N VAL A 94 5.87 7.24 -8.26
CA VAL A 94 4.80 7.66 -9.17
C VAL A 94 3.80 8.55 -8.44
N ALA A 95 3.37 8.17 -7.25
CA ALA A 95 2.37 8.89 -6.44
C ALA A 95 2.78 10.35 -6.16
N ARG A 96 4.06 10.60 -5.85
CA ARG A 96 4.60 11.97 -5.62
C ARG A 96 4.49 12.91 -6.84
N LYS A 97 4.26 12.37 -8.02
CA LYS A 97 4.10 13.14 -9.27
C LYS A 97 2.63 13.33 -9.66
N THR A 98 1.71 12.92 -8.82
CA THR A 98 0.27 13.06 -8.99
C THR A 98 -0.29 14.07 -8.00
N HIS A 99 -1.58 14.42 -8.14
CA HIS A 99 -2.29 15.35 -7.25
C HIS A 99 -3.05 14.61 -6.13
N LEU A 100 -2.49 13.49 -5.63
CA LEU A 100 -3.10 12.77 -4.51
C LEU A 100 -3.30 13.70 -3.30
N LYS A 101 -4.50 13.67 -2.75
CA LYS A 101 -4.86 14.39 -1.52
C LYS A 101 -4.47 13.59 -0.27
N TYR A 102 -4.42 12.27 -0.39
CA TYR A 102 -4.16 11.38 0.71
C TYR A 102 -3.41 10.12 0.25
N PHE A 103 -2.35 9.78 0.95
CA PHE A 103 -1.59 8.54 0.81
C PHE A 103 -1.49 7.83 2.15
N CYS A 104 -2.00 6.61 2.22
CA CYS A 104 -1.90 5.75 3.39
C CYS A 104 -1.07 4.51 3.07
N HIS A 105 0.02 4.31 3.81
CA HIS A 105 0.83 3.10 3.76
C HIS A 105 0.56 2.24 4.98
N ILE A 106 0.15 1.00 4.77
CA ILE A 106 -0.04 0.04 5.85
C ILE A 106 1.32 -0.57 6.20
N SER A 107 1.84 -0.21 7.35
CA SER A 107 3.06 -0.77 7.90
C SER A 107 2.76 -1.95 8.86
N SER A 108 3.60 -2.15 9.83
CA SER A 108 3.48 -3.21 10.84
C SER A 108 4.02 -2.72 12.19
N ALA A 109 3.32 -3.02 13.26
CA ALA A 109 3.85 -2.81 14.63
C ALA A 109 5.15 -3.59 14.88
N GLY A 110 5.38 -4.66 14.11
CA GLY A 110 6.62 -5.45 14.16
C GLY A 110 7.89 -4.67 13.82
N VAL A 111 7.79 -3.49 13.18
CA VAL A 111 8.95 -2.63 12.91
C VAL A 111 9.65 -2.16 14.17
N VAL A 112 8.93 -2.04 15.28
CA VAL A 112 9.50 -1.74 16.59
C VAL A 112 10.41 -2.87 17.06
N GLY A 113 10.05 -4.13 16.74
CA GLY A 113 10.82 -5.28 17.13
C GLY A 113 10.89 -5.47 18.65
N LYS A 114 12.06 -5.91 19.12
CA LYS A 114 12.29 -6.12 20.55
C LYS A 114 12.56 -4.78 21.25
N THR A 115 11.77 -4.46 22.27
CA THR A 115 11.93 -3.27 23.11
C THR A 115 11.68 -3.59 24.57
N ASP A 116 12.38 -2.89 25.47
CA ASP A 116 12.17 -2.96 26.92
C ASP A 116 11.17 -1.88 27.40
N GLN A 117 10.66 -1.05 26.47
CA GLN A 117 9.68 -0.02 26.79
C GLN A 117 8.32 -0.66 27.14
N LYS A 118 7.72 -0.21 28.25
CA LYS A 118 6.37 -0.64 28.65
C LYS A 118 5.29 -0.18 27.68
N TRP A 119 5.49 0.99 27.09
CA TRP A 119 4.57 1.62 26.14
C TRP A 119 5.30 1.92 24.83
N VAL A 120 4.71 1.49 23.73
CA VAL A 120 5.21 1.77 22.39
C VAL A 120 4.47 2.97 21.82
N THR A 121 5.22 3.94 21.32
CA THR A 121 4.72 5.16 20.66
C THR A 121 5.41 5.35 19.33
N GLU A 122 5.02 6.36 18.57
CA GLU A 122 5.63 6.73 17.29
C GLU A 122 7.11 7.14 17.44
N GLU A 123 7.54 7.50 18.65
CA GLU A 123 8.93 7.88 18.97
C GLU A 123 9.79 6.70 19.42
N THR A 124 9.17 5.53 19.61
CA THR A 124 9.93 4.33 20.01
C THR A 124 10.91 3.94 18.91
N VAL A 125 12.17 3.73 19.31
CA VAL A 125 13.23 3.32 18.38
C VAL A 125 12.89 1.97 17.77
N CYS A 126 12.84 1.91 16.44
CA CYS A 126 12.59 0.69 15.70
C CYS A 126 13.82 -0.21 15.69
N ASN A 127 13.61 -1.48 16.03
CA ASN A 127 14.64 -2.52 16.07
C ASN A 127 14.11 -3.84 15.45
N PRO A 128 13.86 -3.86 14.14
CA PRO A 128 13.29 -5.01 13.46
C PRO A 128 14.19 -6.24 13.57
N GLN A 129 13.62 -7.40 13.86
CA GLN A 129 14.34 -8.63 14.18
C GLN A 129 14.39 -9.65 13.02
N ASN A 130 13.45 -9.55 12.09
CA ASN A 130 13.35 -10.48 10.94
C ASN A 130 13.24 -9.73 9.62
N GLU A 131 13.28 -10.44 8.50
CA GLU A 131 13.26 -9.88 7.17
C GLU A 131 11.96 -9.12 6.86
N TYR A 132 10.81 -9.63 7.31
CA TYR A 132 9.54 -8.95 7.14
C TYR A 132 9.56 -7.58 7.84
N GLU A 133 9.93 -7.55 9.10
CA GLU A 133 10.01 -6.30 9.89
C GLU A 133 11.01 -5.32 9.28
N ARG A 134 12.18 -5.79 8.84
CA ARG A 134 13.19 -4.95 8.17
C ARG A 134 12.65 -4.33 6.89
N THR A 135 12.02 -5.12 6.03
CA THR A 135 11.49 -4.60 4.76
C THR A 135 10.32 -3.65 4.96
N LYS A 136 9.47 -3.87 5.98
CA LYS A 136 8.41 -2.92 6.36
C LYS A 136 8.99 -1.62 6.90
N TYR A 137 10.02 -1.69 7.72
CA TYR A 137 10.71 -0.49 8.24
C TYR A 137 11.41 0.31 7.14
N GLU A 138 12.05 -0.36 6.18
CA GLU A 138 12.59 0.32 4.99
C GLU A 138 11.51 1.02 4.18
N ALA A 139 10.36 0.37 4.00
CA ALA A 139 9.21 0.95 3.30
C ALA A 139 8.69 2.22 4.02
N GLU A 140 8.61 2.22 5.35
CA GLU A 140 8.26 3.43 6.13
C GLU A 140 9.21 4.59 5.85
N LYS A 141 10.52 4.32 5.83
CA LYS A 141 11.53 5.36 5.54
C LYS A 141 11.35 5.96 4.16
N ILE A 142 10.97 5.14 3.16
CA ILE A 142 10.72 5.60 1.79
C ILE A 142 9.54 6.57 1.77
N VAL A 143 8.41 6.20 2.38
CA VAL A 143 7.17 7.00 2.32
C VAL A 143 7.19 8.21 3.27
N SER A 144 8.10 8.23 4.25
CA SER A 144 8.29 9.36 5.17
C SER A 144 9.19 10.45 4.59
N GLN A 145 9.82 10.23 3.44
CA GLN A 145 10.64 11.25 2.77
C GLN A 145 9.72 12.36 2.22
N LYS A 146 9.95 13.59 2.68
CA LYS A 146 9.25 14.79 2.20
C LYS A 146 9.67 15.17 0.79
#